data_e7a331d35af0b5e7eb5aa80006e6598a
#
_entry.id   e7a331d35af0b5e7eb5aa80006e6598a
#
_cell.length_a   1.000
_cell.length_b   1.000
_cell.length_c   1.000
_cell.angle_alpha   90.00
_cell.angle_beta   90.00
_cell.angle_gamma   90.00
#
_symmetry.space_group_name_H-M   'P 1'
#
loop_
_entity.id
_entity.type
_entity.pdbx_description
1 polymer ?
#
loop_
_entity_poly.entity_id
_entity_poly.type
_entity_poly.pdbx_seq_one_letter_code
_entity_poly.pdbx_strand_id
1 'polypeptide(L)'
;EKKLRKYTYFKPLGILDTIYGLAENRDYIALKNEIIIFEGAKSVMLAASWGIYNTAALLTSHVNPYQLKILAKLGCRVVFALDKGINIREDENIKRLKRYVRVEYIWDKDDLLQEKDSPVDQGQEIWRTLYEGRLYYR
;
A
#
# COMPACT_ATOMS: atom_id res chain seq x y z
N GLU A 1 -17.60 14.34 1.66
CA GLU A 1 -17.64 14.40 1.09
C GLU A 1 -17.68 14.87 0.18
N LYS A 2 -17.35 15.36 0.06
CA LYS A 2 -17.46 15.98 -0.90
C LYS A 2 -16.41 15.91 -1.72
N LYS A 3 -15.29 15.98 -1.36
CA LYS A 3 -14.22 15.88 -2.09
C LYS A 3 -14.14 14.61 -2.68
N LEU A 4 -14.27 13.61 -2.00
CA LEU A 4 -14.16 12.37 -2.54
C LEU A 4 -15.25 12.26 -3.46
N ARG A 5 -16.36 12.87 -3.23
CA ARG A 5 -17.32 12.80 -4.09
C ARG A 5 -16.98 13.47 -5.29
N LYS A 6 -16.30 14.45 -5.30
CA LYS A 6 -15.93 15.10 -6.44
C LYS A 6 -15.18 14.20 -7.27
N TYR A 7 -14.31 13.42 -6.80
CA TYR A 7 -13.55 12.57 -7.60
C TYR A 7 -14.43 11.58 -8.23
N THR A 8 -15.35 11.05 -7.52
CA THR A 8 -16.11 10.01 -8.07
C THR A 8 -17.02 10.54 -9.11
N TYR A 9 -17.38 11.78 -9.10
CA TYR A 9 -18.14 12.25 -10.06
C TYR A 9 -17.55 12.23 -11.27
N PHE A 10 -16.47 12.68 -11.41
CA PHE A 10 -15.87 12.86 -12.58
C PHE A 10 -15.51 11.77 -13.15
N LYS A 11 -15.41 10.90 -12.72
CA LYS A 11 -14.91 10.01 -13.31
C LYS A 11 -15.44 8.98 -13.38
N PRO A 12 -15.67 8.64 -14.20
CA PRO A 12 -16.15 7.48 -14.36
C PRO A 12 -15.31 6.61 -13.69
N LEU A 13 -14.18 6.89 -13.51
CA LEU A 13 -13.37 6.14 -12.99
C LEU A 13 -13.49 6.08 -11.68
N GLY A 14 -13.92 6.62 -11.01
CA GLY A 14 -13.90 6.58 -9.70
C GLY A 14 -12.62 6.42 -9.08
N ILE A 15 -12.44 6.93 -7.88
CA ILE A 15 -11.19 6.88 -7.25
C ILE A 15 -10.84 5.50 -6.88
N LEU A 16 -11.78 4.60 -6.69
CA LEU A 16 -11.45 3.25 -6.28
C LEU A 16 -10.83 2.41 -7.37
N ASP A 17 -10.85 2.90 -8.61
CA ASP A 17 -10.27 2.15 -9.69
C ASP A 17 -8.79 2.45 -9.87
N THR A 18 -8.22 3.27 -9.01
CA THR A 18 -6.83 3.63 -9.17
C THR A 18 -6.06 3.36 -7.89
N ILE A 19 -4.79 3.63 -7.91
CA ILE A 19 -3.93 3.52 -6.74
C ILE A 19 -3.31 4.90 -6.56
N TYR A 20 -3.59 5.52 -5.41
CA TYR A 20 -3.16 6.89 -5.14
C TYR A 20 -1.65 7.00 -5.14
N GLY A 21 -1.14 7.98 -5.82
CA GLY A 21 0.30 8.25 -5.83
C GLY A 21 1.10 7.42 -6.82
N LEU A 22 0.47 6.45 -7.48
CA LEU A 22 1.20 5.58 -8.37
C LEU A 22 1.85 6.34 -9.52
N ALA A 23 1.11 7.24 -10.15
CA ALA A 23 1.65 7.96 -11.30
C ALA A 23 2.82 8.84 -10.89
N GLU A 24 2.71 9.53 -9.76
CA GLU A 24 3.75 10.42 -9.30
C GLU A 24 4.99 9.66 -8.88
N ASN A 25 4.84 8.48 -8.36
CA ASN A 25 5.97 7.72 -7.81
C ASN A 25 6.48 6.61 -8.73
N ARG A 26 5.95 6.56 -9.95
CA ARG A 26 6.29 5.49 -10.86
C ARG A 26 7.78 5.27 -11.08
N ASP A 27 8.53 6.34 -11.26
CA ASP A 27 9.96 6.19 -11.53
C ASP A 27 10.70 5.64 -10.31
N TYR A 28 10.28 6.03 -9.10
CA TYR A 28 10.93 5.54 -7.91
C TYR A 28 10.59 4.05 -7.70
N ILE A 29 9.38 3.65 -8.05
CA ILE A 29 8.97 2.26 -7.96
C ILE A 29 9.79 1.43 -8.93
N ALA A 30 9.97 1.91 -10.14
CA ALA A 30 10.75 1.17 -11.14
C ALA A 30 12.20 1.06 -10.71
N LEU A 31 12.76 2.13 -10.16
CA LEU A 31 14.14 2.11 -9.74
C LEU A 31 14.37 1.12 -8.62
N LYS A 32 13.46 1.01 -7.68
CA LYS A 32 13.60 0.08 -6.58
C LYS A 32 13.07 -1.30 -6.90
N ASN A 33 12.33 -1.44 -7.97
CA ASN A 33 11.67 -2.69 -8.35
C ASN A 33 10.79 -3.17 -7.20
N GLU A 34 10.16 -2.24 -6.52
CA GLU A 34 9.34 -2.52 -5.36
C GLU A 34 8.33 -1.40 -5.15
N ILE A 35 7.11 -1.74 -4.78
CA ILE A 35 6.11 -0.76 -4.42
C ILE A 35 5.62 -1.09 -3.03
N ILE A 36 5.55 -0.08 -2.15
CA ILE A 36 5.01 -0.22 -0.80
C ILE A 36 3.60 0.32 -0.85
N ILE A 37 2.63 -0.50 -0.47
CA ILE A 37 1.22 -0.15 -0.55
C ILE A 37 0.67 0.12 0.83
N PHE A 38 0.26 1.36 1.07
CA PHE A 38 -0.41 1.77 2.30
C PHE A 38 -1.92 1.78 2.08
N GLU A 39 -2.68 1.94 3.16
CA GLU A 39 -4.10 2.06 3.02
C GLU A 39 -4.48 3.49 2.65
N GLY A 40 -3.92 4.49 3.27
CA GLY A 40 -4.33 5.88 3.09
C GLY A 40 -3.28 6.79 2.49
N ALA A 41 -3.74 7.87 1.88
CA ALA A 41 -2.87 8.84 1.24
C ALA A 41 -1.93 9.54 2.21
N LYS A 42 -2.36 9.73 3.48
CA LYS A 42 -1.52 10.40 4.44
C LYS A 42 -0.24 9.64 4.68
N SER A 43 -0.28 8.32 4.62
CA SER A 43 0.91 7.50 4.82
C SER A 43 1.91 7.69 3.69
N VAL A 44 1.41 7.85 2.46
CA VAL A 44 2.27 8.11 1.31
C VAL A 44 2.97 9.45 1.51
N MET A 45 2.24 10.46 1.99
CA MET A 45 2.82 11.77 2.20
C MET A 45 3.85 11.74 3.34
N LEU A 46 3.56 11.00 4.40
CA LEU A 46 4.49 10.92 5.52
C LEU A 46 5.77 10.20 5.11
N ALA A 47 5.65 9.11 4.36
CA ALA A 47 6.81 8.39 3.87
C ALA A 47 7.66 9.29 2.98
N ALA A 48 7.02 10.10 2.15
CA ALA A 48 7.74 11.02 1.28
C ALA A 48 8.54 12.04 2.08
N SER A 49 8.03 12.45 3.24
CA SER A 49 8.74 13.40 4.07
C SER A 49 10.05 12.80 4.60
N TRP A 50 10.20 11.49 4.56
CA TRP A 50 11.41 10.80 4.97
C TRP A 50 12.25 10.37 3.77
N GLY A 51 11.86 10.76 2.58
CA GLY A 51 12.59 10.40 1.38
C GLY A 51 12.24 9.02 0.82
N ILE A 52 11.11 8.44 1.25
CA ILE A 52 10.68 7.15 0.75
C ILE A 52 9.59 7.40 -0.26
N TYR A 53 9.90 7.18 -1.54
CA TYR A 53 9.01 7.55 -2.62
C TYR A 53 8.43 6.38 -3.41
N ASN A 54 8.85 5.16 -3.16
CA ASN A 54 8.31 4.01 -3.91
C ASN A 54 7.05 3.49 -3.22
N THR A 55 6.08 4.39 -3.05
CA THR A 55 4.87 4.11 -2.27
C THR A 55 3.61 4.48 -3.04
N ALA A 56 2.50 3.93 -2.63
CA ALA A 56 1.19 4.27 -3.17
C ALA A 56 0.14 3.81 -2.16
N ALA A 57 -1.11 4.16 -2.35
CA ALA A 57 -2.17 3.81 -1.40
C ALA A 57 -3.41 3.29 -2.11
N LEU A 58 -4.06 2.31 -1.49
CA LEU A 58 -5.28 1.74 -2.05
C LEU A 58 -6.49 2.63 -1.82
N LEU A 59 -6.49 3.41 -0.76
CA LEU A 59 -7.57 4.24 -0.28
C LEU A 59 -8.74 3.43 0.30
N THR A 60 -8.55 2.12 0.42
CA THR A 60 -9.50 1.23 1.10
C THR A 60 -8.66 0.18 1.78
N SER A 61 -9.31 -0.68 2.56
CA SER A 61 -8.60 -1.73 3.26
C SER A 61 -8.46 -3.01 2.45
N HIS A 62 -8.98 -3.05 1.24
CA HIS A 62 -8.92 -4.24 0.42
C HIS A 62 -8.47 -3.90 -0.98
N VAL A 63 -7.90 -4.85 -1.67
CA VAL A 63 -7.49 -4.69 -3.06
C VAL A 63 -8.68 -5.05 -3.94
N ASN A 64 -9.12 -4.14 -4.79
CA ASN A 64 -10.23 -4.45 -5.70
C ASN A 64 -9.66 -5.07 -6.99
N PRO A 65 -10.50 -5.62 -7.86
CA PRO A 65 -10.02 -6.29 -9.08
C PRO A 65 -9.22 -5.40 -10.02
N TYR A 66 -9.53 -4.10 -10.06
CA TYR A 66 -8.80 -3.21 -10.96
C TYR A 66 -7.41 -2.95 -10.38
N GLN A 67 -7.32 -2.79 -9.07
CA GLN A 67 -6.03 -2.59 -8.44
C GLN A 67 -5.17 -3.84 -8.56
N LEU A 68 -5.77 -5.02 -8.46
CA LEU A 68 -5.05 -6.27 -8.67
C LEU A 68 -4.41 -6.27 -10.05
N LYS A 69 -5.17 -5.86 -11.07
CA LYS A 69 -4.66 -5.86 -12.40
C LYS A 69 -3.49 -4.90 -12.52
N ILE A 70 -3.59 -3.72 -11.93
CA ILE A 70 -2.52 -2.74 -11.99
C ILE A 70 -1.27 -3.28 -11.34
N LEU A 71 -1.40 -3.85 -10.13
CA LEU A 71 -0.23 -4.36 -9.42
C LEU A 71 0.41 -5.53 -10.14
N ALA A 72 -0.40 -6.40 -10.72
CA ALA A 72 0.14 -7.53 -11.46
C ALA A 72 0.92 -7.04 -12.69
N LYS A 73 0.44 -5.98 -13.35
CA LYS A 73 1.12 -5.48 -14.50
C LYS A 73 2.39 -4.76 -14.18
N LEU A 74 2.52 -4.17 -13.02
CA LEU A 74 3.76 -3.50 -12.65
C LEU A 74 4.89 -4.51 -12.58
N GLY A 75 4.60 -5.74 -12.21
CA GLY A 75 5.60 -6.80 -12.21
C GLY A 75 6.70 -6.68 -11.17
N CYS A 76 6.60 -5.75 -10.23
CA CYS A 76 7.61 -5.59 -9.20
C CYS A 76 7.13 -6.19 -7.89
N ARG A 77 8.03 -6.26 -6.90
CA ARG A 77 7.67 -6.76 -5.59
C ARG A 77 6.68 -5.81 -4.96
N VAL A 78 5.67 -6.34 -4.30
CA VAL A 78 4.65 -5.54 -3.63
C VAL A 78 4.74 -5.79 -2.14
N VAL A 79 4.93 -4.74 -1.35
CA VAL A 79 4.99 -4.83 0.11
C VAL A 79 3.74 -4.16 0.65
N PHE A 80 2.84 -4.94 1.24
CA PHE A 80 1.62 -4.37 1.80
C PHE A 80 1.89 -3.85 3.21
N ALA A 81 1.65 -2.58 3.43
CA ALA A 81 1.83 -1.92 4.71
C ALA A 81 0.49 -1.30 5.12
N LEU A 82 -0.52 -2.16 5.24
CA LEU A 82 -1.87 -1.71 5.58
C LEU A 82 -1.98 -1.44 7.07
N ASP A 83 -3.05 -0.78 7.47
CA ASP A 83 -3.24 -0.38 8.86
C ASP A 83 -3.29 -1.58 9.79
N LYS A 84 -2.83 -1.39 11.03
CA LYS A 84 -2.82 -2.46 12.00
C LYS A 84 -4.23 -3.02 12.16
N GLY A 85 -4.33 -4.30 12.21
CA GLY A 85 -5.62 -4.98 12.32
C GLY A 85 -6.12 -5.57 11.01
N ILE A 86 -5.55 -5.14 9.87
CA ILE A 86 -5.95 -5.69 8.59
C ILE A 86 -5.17 -6.97 8.34
N ASN A 87 -5.88 -8.06 8.10
CA ASN A 87 -5.22 -9.34 7.83
C ASN A 87 -5.22 -9.57 6.33
N ILE A 88 -4.04 -9.42 5.69
CA ILE A 88 -3.97 -9.54 4.25
C ILE A 88 -4.30 -10.94 3.76
N ARG A 89 -4.19 -11.95 4.65
CA ARG A 89 -4.46 -13.30 4.22
C ARG A 89 -5.94 -13.52 3.97
N GLU A 90 -6.80 -12.61 4.41
CA GLU A 90 -8.22 -12.71 4.18
C GLU A 90 -8.62 -11.98 2.90
N ASP A 91 -7.67 -11.34 2.20
CA ASP A 91 -7.99 -10.60 0.99
C ASP A 91 -7.74 -11.50 -0.21
N GLU A 92 -8.81 -11.89 -0.91
CA GLU A 92 -8.70 -12.82 -2.03
C GLU A 92 -7.90 -12.25 -3.18
N ASN A 93 -7.95 -10.95 -3.39
CA ASN A 93 -7.21 -10.35 -4.50
C ASN A 93 -5.72 -10.28 -4.19
N ILE A 94 -5.34 -10.10 -2.93
CA ILE A 94 -3.93 -10.17 -2.57
C ILE A 94 -3.46 -11.62 -2.76
N LYS A 95 -4.31 -12.59 -2.42
CA LYS A 95 -3.94 -13.97 -2.60
C LYS A 95 -3.73 -14.28 -4.08
N ARG A 96 -4.55 -13.70 -4.96
CA ARG A 96 -4.37 -13.90 -6.38
C ARG A 96 -3.13 -13.21 -6.89
N LEU A 97 -2.78 -12.07 -6.31
CA LEU A 97 -1.60 -11.30 -6.74
C LEU A 97 -0.33 -12.13 -6.59
N LYS A 98 -0.29 -13.01 -5.58
CA LYS A 98 0.89 -13.84 -5.36
C LYS A 98 1.27 -14.69 -6.57
N ARG A 99 0.33 -14.93 -7.48
CA ARG A 99 0.61 -15.73 -8.64
C ARG A 99 1.41 -14.98 -9.67
N TYR A 100 1.46 -13.66 -9.56
CA TYR A 100 2.09 -12.84 -10.56
C TYR A 100 3.35 -12.14 -10.10
N VAL A 101 3.41 -11.77 -8.82
CA VAL A 101 4.57 -11.03 -8.29
C VAL A 101 4.86 -11.50 -6.87
N ARG A 102 6.04 -11.15 -6.38
CA ARG A 102 6.40 -11.46 -5.01
C ARG A 102 5.64 -10.53 -4.10
N VAL A 103 4.94 -11.06 -3.11
CA VAL A 103 4.16 -10.28 -2.16
C VAL A 103 4.77 -10.43 -0.79
N GLU A 104 4.99 -9.29 -0.12
CA GLU A 104 5.48 -9.25 1.24
C GLU A 104 4.55 -8.35 2.04
N TYR A 105 4.57 -8.44 3.34
CA TYR A 105 3.69 -7.61 4.16
C TYR A 105 4.31 -7.29 5.51
N ILE A 106 3.87 -6.18 6.09
CA ILE A 106 4.28 -5.75 7.39
C ILE A 106 3.42 -6.48 8.44
N TRP A 107 4.07 -7.03 9.45
CA TRP A 107 3.37 -7.64 10.56
C TRP A 107 3.94 -7.06 11.84
N ASP A 108 3.07 -6.42 12.64
CA ASP A 108 3.49 -5.78 13.87
C ASP A 108 3.54 -6.80 15.01
N LYS A 109 4.50 -7.71 14.94
CA LYS A 109 4.55 -8.79 15.88
C LYS A 109 4.88 -8.35 17.30
N ASP A 110 5.57 -7.24 17.46
CA ASP A 110 5.96 -6.75 18.77
C ASP A 110 5.02 -5.66 19.29
N ASP A 111 3.89 -5.48 18.64
CA ASP A 111 2.86 -4.54 19.07
C ASP A 111 3.39 -3.12 19.22
N LEU A 112 4.14 -2.66 18.23
CA LEU A 112 4.72 -1.33 18.25
C LEU A 112 3.73 -0.24 17.82
N LEU A 113 2.65 -0.61 17.13
CA LEU A 113 1.65 0.32 16.63
C LEU A 113 0.41 0.29 17.49
N GLN A 114 -0.33 1.38 17.49
CA GLN A 114 -1.61 1.44 18.17
C GLN A 114 -2.68 0.92 17.22
N GLU A 115 -3.84 0.59 17.75
CA GLU A 115 -4.91 0.05 16.95
C GLU A 115 -5.23 0.97 15.81
N LYS A 116 -5.35 0.44 14.61
CA LYS A 116 -5.66 1.17 13.39
C LYS A 116 -4.57 2.12 12.91
N ASP A 117 -3.40 2.08 13.51
CA ASP A 117 -2.30 2.87 12.99
C ASP A 117 -1.84 2.36 11.64
N SER A 118 -1.41 3.28 10.80
CA SER A 118 -0.60 2.93 9.65
C SER A 118 0.80 2.60 10.14
N PRO A 119 1.55 1.75 9.47
CA PRO A 119 2.92 1.42 9.87
C PRO A 119 3.86 2.61 9.99
N VAL A 120 3.52 3.76 9.41
CA VAL A 120 4.36 4.96 9.49
C VAL A 120 3.93 5.91 10.60
N ASP A 121 2.84 5.63 11.31
CA ASP A 121 2.27 6.60 12.25
C ASP A 121 3.09 6.79 13.52
N GLN A 122 3.93 5.85 13.88
CA GLN A 122 4.71 5.96 15.11
C GLN A 122 6.15 6.42 14.84
N GLY A 123 6.41 6.96 13.66
CA GLY A 123 7.71 7.56 13.37
C GLY A 123 8.59 6.69 12.50
N GLN A 124 9.66 7.32 12.01
CA GLN A 124 10.51 6.67 11.02
C GLN A 124 11.25 5.47 11.58
N GLU A 125 11.67 5.52 12.84
CA GLU A 125 12.37 4.40 13.40
C GLU A 125 11.50 3.18 13.53
N ILE A 126 10.25 3.34 13.97
CA ILE A 126 9.32 2.23 14.08
C ILE A 126 9.04 1.70 12.68
N TRP A 127 8.85 2.59 11.70
CA TRP A 127 8.64 2.15 10.33
C TRP A 127 9.81 1.30 9.86
N ARG A 128 11.04 1.73 10.12
CA ARG A 128 12.21 0.99 9.67
C ARG A 128 12.24 -0.40 10.28
N THR A 129 11.93 -0.50 11.58
CA THR A 129 11.90 -1.78 12.25
C THR A 129 10.85 -2.70 11.62
N LEU A 130 9.66 -2.15 11.35
CA LEU A 130 8.59 -2.94 10.77
C LEU A 130 8.95 -3.38 9.35
N TYR A 131 9.52 -2.49 8.57
CA TYR A 131 9.85 -2.79 7.18
C TYR A 131 10.94 -3.85 7.12
N GLU A 132 11.93 -3.77 7.98
CA GLU A 132 13.01 -4.74 7.98
C GLU A 132 12.53 -6.12 8.45
N GLY A 133 11.48 -6.16 9.24
CA GLY A 133 10.91 -7.42 9.70
C GLY A 133 9.78 -7.97 8.86
N ARG A 134 9.57 -7.41 7.65
CA ARG A 134 8.43 -7.82 6.84
C ARG A 134 8.50 -9.29 6.45
N LEU A 135 7.35 -9.87 6.22
CA LEU A 135 7.24 -11.28 5.92
C LEU A 135 6.91 -11.54 4.47
N TYR A 136 7.36 -12.68 3.97
CA TYR A 136 7.06 -13.08 2.62
C TYR A 136 5.75 -13.86 2.65
N TYR A 137 4.81 -13.51 1.77
CA TYR A 137 3.53 -14.18 1.69
C TYR A 137 3.69 -15.30 0.66
N ARG A 138 3.91 -16.53 1.14
CA ARG A 138 4.10 -17.65 0.25
C ARG A 138 2.83 -18.21 -0.27
#